data_f1c699d239971dbe721e0f2d46862a58
#
_entry.id   f1c699d239971dbe721e0f2d46862a58
#
_cell.length_a   1.000
_cell.length_b   1.000
_cell.length_c   1.000
_cell.angle_alpha   90.00
_cell.angle_beta   90.00
_cell.angle_gamma   90.00
#
_symmetry.space_group_name_H-M   'P 1'
#
loop_
_entity.id
_entity.type
_entity.pdbx_description
1 polymer ?
#
loop_
_entity_poly.entity_id
_entity_poly.type
_entity_poly.pdbx_seq_one_letter_code
_entity_poly.pdbx_strand_id
1 'polypeptide(L)'
;MIGQDFEKIHFDIWGFHFLEPNALIGDLILFGIAFYFSLKIKNLNNQHPFFKNWRRFYLLFSLSFLIGGIGHFCFNYLGLWGRYASWIIGMLATYFICLAQFSLWPKQNQQQLFKNLAALLLFIGIALEIYVFNTQNLSLDQSKGLTIPSIISGIGFVFSLFILGIYYQRTIHPQ
;
A
#
# COMPACT_ATOMS: atom_id res chain seq x y z
N MET A 1 19.22 -14.20 -2.34
CA MET A 1 18.16 -13.15 -2.28
C MET A 1 18.28 -12.42 -0.95
N ILE A 2 18.19 -11.11 -0.92
CA ILE A 2 18.25 -10.34 0.33
C ILE A 2 17.13 -10.83 1.25
N GLY A 3 17.46 -11.33 2.43
CA GLY A 3 16.49 -11.74 3.46
C GLY A 3 16.33 -13.25 3.71
N GLN A 4 16.88 -14.12 2.90
CA GLN A 4 16.85 -15.57 3.16
C GLN A 4 17.95 -16.02 4.15
N ASP A 5 19.04 -15.26 4.25
CA ASP A 5 20.22 -15.62 5.03
C ASP A 5 20.25 -14.97 6.42
N PHE A 6 19.20 -14.20 6.79
CA PHE A 6 19.12 -13.60 8.11
C PHE A 6 18.26 -14.44 9.04
N GLU A 7 18.84 -14.80 10.19
CA GLU A 7 18.11 -15.46 11.27
C GLU A 7 16.99 -14.57 11.76
N LYS A 8 15.76 -15.10 11.79
CA LYS A 8 14.61 -14.36 12.29
C LYS A 8 14.67 -14.25 13.80
N ILE A 9 14.39 -13.06 14.32
CA ILE A 9 14.34 -12.85 15.75
C ILE A 9 13.10 -13.56 16.30
N HIS A 10 13.33 -14.51 17.20
CA HIS A 10 12.28 -15.20 17.95
C HIS A 10 12.01 -14.47 19.26
N PHE A 11 10.76 -14.44 19.66
CA PHE A 11 10.34 -13.79 20.89
C PHE A 11 9.22 -14.60 21.56
N ASP A 12 9.45 -15.04 22.79
CA ASP A 12 8.55 -15.92 23.54
C ASP A 12 7.92 -15.15 24.70
N ILE A 13 6.58 -15.14 24.76
CA ILE A 13 5.82 -14.55 25.87
C ILE A 13 4.73 -15.54 26.29
N TRP A 14 4.70 -15.92 27.57
CA TRP A 14 3.66 -16.77 28.16
C TRP A 14 3.37 -18.06 27.37
N GLY A 15 4.40 -18.65 26.78
CA GLY A 15 4.27 -19.86 25.97
C GLY A 15 3.83 -19.64 24.53
N PHE A 16 3.68 -18.39 24.08
CA PHE A 16 3.47 -18.05 22.68
C PHE A 16 4.79 -17.71 21.99
N HIS A 17 4.98 -18.25 20.77
CA HIS A 17 6.18 -18.06 19.96
C HIS A 17 5.91 -17.04 18.86
N PHE A 18 6.45 -15.85 19.00
CA PHE A 18 6.31 -14.76 18.02
C PHE A 18 7.57 -14.60 17.17
N LEU A 19 7.44 -13.96 16.03
CA LEU A 19 8.56 -13.69 15.10
C LEU A 19 8.68 -12.19 14.83
N GLU A 20 9.90 -11.74 14.56
CA GLU A 20 10.22 -10.41 14.04
C GLU A 20 9.56 -9.25 14.81
N PRO A 21 9.75 -9.12 16.15
CA PRO A 21 9.15 -8.03 16.93
C PRO A 21 9.63 -6.65 16.46
N ASN A 22 10.81 -6.56 15.88
CA ASN A 22 11.37 -5.35 15.25
C ASN A 22 10.52 -4.91 14.03
N ALA A 23 10.03 -5.83 13.22
CA ALA A 23 9.13 -5.53 12.11
C ALA A 23 7.79 -4.96 12.64
N LEU A 24 7.21 -5.59 13.68
CA LEU A 24 6.00 -5.08 14.32
C LEU A 24 6.18 -3.64 14.81
N ILE A 25 7.29 -3.33 15.50
CA ILE A 25 7.56 -1.97 16.01
C ILE A 25 7.68 -0.98 14.86
N GLY A 26 8.43 -1.31 13.81
CA GLY A 26 8.55 -0.48 12.61
C GLY A 26 7.20 -0.19 11.96
N ASP A 27 6.39 -1.22 11.77
CA ASP A 27 5.07 -1.10 11.17
C ASP A 27 4.08 -0.32 12.05
N LEU A 28 4.16 -0.43 13.38
CA LEU A 28 3.36 0.38 14.31
C LEU A 28 3.73 1.86 14.24
N ILE A 29 5.00 2.20 14.08
CA ILE A 29 5.44 3.58 13.88
C ILE A 29 4.87 4.12 12.56
N LEU A 30 4.99 3.37 11.47
CA LEU A 30 4.47 3.76 10.15
C LEU A 30 2.93 3.86 10.16
N PHE A 31 2.25 2.93 10.84
CA PHE A 31 0.81 3.04 11.11
C PHE A 31 0.46 4.35 11.79
N GLY A 32 1.13 4.69 12.90
CA GLY A 32 0.86 5.90 13.67
C GLY A 32 1.05 7.17 12.86
N ILE A 33 2.13 7.26 12.10
CA ILE A 33 2.44 8.40 11.21
C ILE A 33 1.37 8.54 10.12
N ALA A 34 1.07 7.47 9.40
CA ALA A 34 0.08 7.52 8.32
C ALA A 34 -1.33 7.82 8.85
N PHE A 35 -1.72 7.22 9.98
CA PHE A 35 -3.00 7.50 10.63
C PHE A 35 -3.13 8.96 11.06
N TYR A 36 -2.06 9.52 11.66
CA TYR A 36 -2.02 10.93 12.02
C TYR A 36 -2.26 11.85 10.81
N PHE A 37 -1.60 11.58 9.66
CA PHE A 37 -1.85 12.35 8.44
C PHE A 37 -3.28 12.21 7.92
N SER A 38 -3.88 11.02 8.00
CA SER A 38 -5.30 10.83 7.66
C SER A 38 -6.21 11.72 8.50
N LEU A 39 -5.96 11.84 9.83
CA LEU A 39 -6.71 12.71 10.71
C LEU A 39 -6.46 14.19 10.41
N LYS A 40 -5.24 14.59 10.14
CA LYS A 40 -4.91 15.98 9.76
C LYS A 40 -5.65 16.42 8.51
N ILE A 41 -5.68 15.56 7.47
CA ILE A 41 -6.41 15.86 6.23
C ILE A 41 -7.93 15.93 6.48
N LYS A 42 -8.48 15.06 7.35
CA LYS A 42 -9.88 15.13 7.76
C LYS A 42 -10.22 16.50 8.35
N ASN A 43 -9.35 17.04 9.19
CA ASN A 43 -9.56 18.31 9.89
C ASN A 43 -9.47 19.54 8.98
N LEU A 44 -8.89 19.40 7.76
CA LEU A 44 -8.90 20.49 6.77
C LEU A 44 -10.31 20.80 6.24
N ASN A 45 -11.28 19.91 6.47
CA ASN A 45 -12.68 20.04 6.02
C ASN A 45 -12.83 20.40 4.53
N ASN A 46 -11.85 20.04 3.71
CA ASN A 46 -11.84 20.35 2.30
C ASN A 46 -12.57 19.27 1.51
N GLN A 47 -13.59 19.67 0.74
CA GLN A 47 -14.44 18.76 -0.03
C GLN A 47 -13.85 18.37 -1.39
N HIS A 48 -12.74 18.95 -1.81
CA HIS A 48 -12.12 18.63 -3.09
C HIS A 48 -11.72 17.13 -3.16
N PRO A 49 -11.94 16.45 -4.29
CA PRO A 49 -11.64 15.00 -4.45
C PRO A 49 -10.18 14.64 -4.14
N PHE A 50 -9.24 15.55 -4.39
CA PHE A 50 -7.84 15.40 -4.03
C PHE A 50 -7.66 15.07 -2.54
N PHE A 51 -8.18 15.92 -1.65
CA PHE A 51 -8.03 15.73 -0.20
C PHE A 51 -8.80 14.51 0.32
N LYS A 52 -10.00 14.24 -0.24
CA LYS A 52 -10.77 13.04 0.11
C LYS A 52 -10.02 11.75 -0.21
N ASN A 53 -9.39 11.68 -1.38
CA ASN A 53 -8.64 10.49 -1.80
C ASN A 53 -7.29 10.41 -1.09
N TRP A 54 -6.61 11.51 -0.81
CA TRP A 54 -5.41 11.53 0.03
C TRP A 54 -5.68 11.00 1.43
N ARG A 55 -6.80 11.41 2.04
CA ARG A 55 -7.21 10.86 3.34
C ARG A 55 -7.45 9.36 3.29
N ARG A 56 -8.13 8.87 2.24
CA ARG A 56 -8.37 7.42 2.06
C ARG A 56 -7.07 6.67 1.86
N PHE A 57 -6.15 7.21 1.08
CA PHE A 57 -4.81 6.67 0.92
C PHE A 57 -4.13 6.48 2.28
N TYR A 58 -3.99 7.54 3.06
CA TYR A 58 -3.31 7.45 4.36
C TYR A 58 -4.02 6.51 5.33
N LEU A 59 -5.35 6.48 5.34
CA LEU A 59 -6.10 5.56 6.18
C LEU A 59 -5.84 4.10 5.81
N LEU A 60 -5.93 3.74 4.53
CA LEU A 60 -5.67 2.38 4.06
C LEU A 60 -4.20 2.00 4.19
N PHE A 61 -3.30 2.93 3.93
CA PHE A 61 -1.87 2.72 4.07
C PHE A 61 -1.50 2.47 5.54
N SER A 62 -2.10 3.20 6.48
CA SER A 62 -1.92 2.91 7.91
C SER A 62 -2.44 1.51 8.27
N LEU A 63 -3.64 1.14 7.82
CA LEU A 63 -4.19 -0.20 8.07
C LEU A 63 -3.33 -1.32 7.46
N SER A 64 -2.73 -1.09 6.29
CA SER A 64 -1.80 -2.03 5.67
C SER A 64 -0.59 -2.30 6.58
N PHE A 65 0.02 -1.27 7.15
CA PHE A 65 1.12 -1.44 8.10
C PHE A 65 0.68 -2.14 9.38
N LEU A 66 -0.45 -1.75 9.98
CA LEU A 66 -0.94 -2.39 11.19
C LEU A 66 -1.14 -3.90 10.99
N ILE A 67 -1.83 -4.28 9.91
CA ILE A 67 -2.10 -5.68 9.59
C ILE A 67 -0.79 -6.40 9.21
N GLY A 68 0.10 -5.74 8.46
CA GLY A 68 1.41 -6.25 8.10
C GLY A 68 2.27 -6.57 9.32
N GLY A 69 2.39 -5.62 10.25
CA GLY A 69 3.14 -5.81 11.50
C GLY A 69 2.59 -6.95 12.35
N ILE A 70 1.26 -7.05 12.51
CA ILE A 70 0.62 -8.19 13.18
C ILE A 70 0.91 -9.49 12.41
N GLY A 71 0.85 -9.47 11.08
CA GLY A 71 1.13 -10.63 10.23
C GLY A 71 2.59 -11.11 10.33
N HIS A 72 3.56 -10.19 10.51
CA HIS A 72 4.95 -10.52 10.80
C HIS A 72 5.09 -11.15 12.18
N PHE A 73 4.56 -10.48 13.19
CA PHE A 73 4.69 -10.88 14.59
C PHE A 73 4.00 -12.23 14.88
N CYS A 74 2.78 -12.41 14.37
CA CYS A 74 1.98 -13.60 14.56
C CYS A 74 2.16 -14.65 13.43
N PHE A 75 3.26 -14.62 12.69
CA PHE A 75 3.45 -15.47 11.51
C PHE A 75 3.33 -16.97 11.81
N ASN A 76 3.79 -17.44 12.97
CA ASN A 76 3.67 -18.83 13.39
C ASN A 76 2.21 -19.31 13.49
N TYR A 77 1.26 -18.39 13.70
CA TYR A 77 -0.17 -18.70 13.87
C TYR A 77 -0.99 -18.37 12.62
N LEU A 78 -0.69 -17.25 11.97
CA LEU A 78 -1.45 -16.73 10.83
C LEU A 78 -0.87 -17.17 9.48
N GLY A 79 0.42 -17.59 9.48
CA GLY A 79 1.13 -17.86 8.24
C GLY A 79 1.10 -16.67 7.28
N LEU A 80 1.06 -16.96 5.99
CA LEU A 80 0.99 -15.93 4.94
C LEU A 80 -0.33 -15.16 4.91
N TRP A 81 -1.41 -15.69 5.45
CA TRP A 81 -2.70 -15.01 5.50
C TRP A 81 -2.64 -13.66 6.21
N GLY A 82 -1.83 -13.57 7.29
CA GLY A 82 -1.61 -12.33 8.00
C GLY A 82 -0.97 -11.23 7.14
N ARG A 83 -0.13 -11.61 6.18
CA ARG A 83 0.54 -10.67 5.26
C ARG A 83 -0.30 -10.37 4.02
N TYR A 84 -1.02 -11.37 3.52
CA TYR A 84 -1.83 -11.24 2.30
C TYR A 84 -2.84 -10.10 2.37
N ALA A 85 -3.56 -9.98 3.49
CA ALA A 85 -4.50 -8.89 3.70
C ALA A 85 -3.82 -7.51 3.64
N SER A 86 -2.62 -7.37 4.23
CA SER A 86 -1.80 -6.16 4.18
C SER A 86 -1.44 -5.79 2.74
N TRP A 87 -1.03 -6.74 1.92
CA TRP A 87 -0.65 -6.51 0.51
C TRP A 87 -1.82 -6.01 -0.33
N ILE A 88 -3.00 -6.63 -0.19
CA ILE A 88 -4.22 -6.18 -0.89
C ILE A 88 -4.61 -4.76 -0.47
N ILE A 89 -4.57 -4.45 0.83
CA ILE A 89 -4.89 -3.11 1.34
C ILE A 89 -3.86 -2.09 0.85
N GLY A 90 -2.57 -2.44 0.76
CA GLY A 90 -1.52 -1.59 0.20
C GLY A 90 -1.75 -1.23 -1.27
N MET A 91 -2.13 -2.20 -2.10
CA MET A 91 -2.52 -1.94 -3.49
C MET A 91 -3.76 -1.04 -3.59
N LEU A 92 -4.76 -1.25 -2.73
CA LEU A 92 -5.93 -0.38 -2.65
C LEU A 92 -5.57 1.04 -2.20
N ALA A 93 -4.64 1.20 -1.27
CA ALA A 93 -4.13 2.52 -0.89
C ALA A 93 -3.49 3.22 -2.10
N THR A 94 -2.65 2.51 -2.86
CA THR A 94 -2.04 3.05 -4.09
C THR A 94 -3.07 3.52 -5.11
N TYR A 95 -4.16 2.79 -5.28
CA TYR A 95 -5.26 3.24 -6.12
C TYR A 95 -5.82 4.59 -5.69
N PHE A 96 -6.00 4.83 -4.38
CA PHE A 96 -6.54 6.10 -3.90
C PHE A 96 -5.55 7.26 -4.05
N ILE A 97 -4.23 7.05 -3.96
CA ILE A 97 -3.28 8.13 -4.27
C ILE A 97 -3.31 8.49 -5.76
N CYS A 98 -3.45 7.50 -6.64
CA CYS A 98 -3.67 7.75 -8.07
C CYS A 98 -4.93 8.59 -8.31
N LEU A 99 -6.06 8.23 -7.69
CA LEU A 99 -7.30 9.01 -7.79
C LEU A 99 -7.14 10.45 -7.29
N ALA A 100 -6.36 10.66 -6.23
CA ALA A 100 -6.06 11.99 -5.73
C ALA A 100 -5.36 12.83 -6.79
N GLN A 101 -4.25 12.31 -7.34
CA GLN A 101 -3.46 13.01 -8.35
C GLN A 101 -4.26 13.28 -9.62
N PHE A 102 -5.02 12.29 -10.11
CA PHE A 102 -5.83 12.45 -11.33
C PHE A 102 -6.96 13.46 -11.16
N SER A 103 -7.44 13.68 -9.93
CA SER A 103 -8.45 14.70 -9.68
C SER A 103 -7.97 16.13 -9.91
N LEU A 104 -6.65 16.35 -10.00
CA LEU A 104 -6.05 17.63 -10.34
C LEU A 104 -5.95 17.87 -11.85
N TRP A 105 -6.16 16.84 -12.68
CA TRP A 105 -6.01 16.99 -14.12
C TRP A 105 -7.13 17.86 -14.71
N PRO A 106 -6.82 18.86 -15.57
CA PRO A 106 -7.80 19.87 -15.97
C PRO A 106 -8.90 19.33 -16.90
N LYS A 107 -8.61 18.29 -17.71
CA LYS A 107 -9.56 17.74 -18.68
C LYS A 107 -10.33 16.55 -18.10
N GLN A 108 -11.63 16.70 -17.87
CA GLN A 108 -12.47 15.69 -17.23
C GLN A 108 -12.46 14.32 -17.93
N ASN A 109 -12.47 14.30 -19.28
CA ASN A 109 -12.41 13.06 -20.04
C ASN A 109 -11.11 12.29 -19.80
N GLN A 110 -9.97 13.01 -19.67
CA GLN A 110 -8.69 12.41 -19.36
C GLN A 110 -8.61 11.96 -17.90
N GLN A 111 -9.21 12.71 -16.97
CA GLN A 111 -9.34 12.25 -15.58
C GLN A 111 -10.04 10.88 -15.52
N GLN A 112 -11.15 10.72 -16.26
CA GLN A 112 -11.89 9.46 -16.26
C GLN A 112 -11.07 8.32 -16.86
N LEU A 113 -10.33 8.58 -17.95
CA LEU A 113 -9.42 7.60 -18.53
C LEU A 113 -8.35 7.16 -17.50
N PHE A 114 -7.69 8.10 -16.82
CA PHE A 114 -6.67 7.79 -15.81
C PHE A 114 -7.24 7.01 -14.62
N LYS A 115 -8.45 7.35 -14.16
CA LYS A 115 -9.13 6.60 -13.11
C LYS A 115 -9.43 5.16 -13.54
N ASN A 116 -9.86 4.96 -14.77
CA ASN A 116 -10.13 3.63 -15.31
C ASN A 116 -8.83 2.82 -15.44
N LEU A 117 -7.72 3.44 -15.87
CA LEU A 117 -6.42 2.78 -15.94
C LEU A 117 -5.90 2.39 -14.54
N ALA A 118 -6.08 3.26 -13.54
CA ALA A 118 -5.73 2.92 -12.16
C ALA A 118 -6.60 1.78 -11.59
N ALA A 119 -7.88 1.78 -11.90
CA ALA A 119 -8.78 0.68 -11.51
C ALA A 119 -8.40 -0.64 -12.20
N LEU A 120 -8.06 -0.59 -13.49
CA LEU A 120 -7.57 -1.76 -14.22
C LEU A 120 -6.27 -2.30 -13.62
N LEU A 121 -5.32 -1.41 -13.29
CA LEU A 121 -4.05 -1.78 -12.64
C LEU A 121 -4.29 -2.47 -11.29
N LEU A 122 -5.18 -1.92 -10.45
CA LEU A 122 -5.57 -2.53 -9.19
C LEU A 122 -6.19 -3.91 -9.40
N PHE A 123 -7.13 -4.03 -10.34
CA PHE A 123 -7.80 -5.30 -10.63
C PHE A 123 -6.82 -6.38 -11.11
N ILE A 124 -5.92 -6.03 -12.03
CA ILE A 124 -4.85 -6.94 -12.49
C ILE A 124 -3.96 -7.34 -11.32
N GLY A 125 -3.57 -6.39 -10.47
CA GLY A 125 -2.73 -6.66 -9.30
C GLY A 125 -3.39 -7.64 -8.34
N ILE A 126 -4.65 -7.44 -8.00
CA ILE A 126 -5.40 -8.34 -7.12
C ILE A 126 -5.56 -9.73 -7.77
N ALA A 127 -5.88 -9.81 -9.05
CA ALA A 127 -6.02 -11.07 -9.76
C ALA A 127 -4.71 -11.87 -9.81
N LEU A 128 -3.59 -11.21 -10.10
CA LEU A 128 -2.26 -11.81 -10.09
C LEU A 128 -1.86 -12.27 -8.68
N GLU A 129 -2.15 -11.48 -7.66
CA GLU A 129 -1.86 -11.84 -6.27
C GLU A 129 -2.64 -13.07 -5.84
N ILE A 130 -3.94 -13.13 -6.16
CA ILE A 130 -4.77 -14.32 -5.91
C ILE A 130 -4.19 -15.54 -6.66
N TYR A 131 -3.77 -15.38 -7.91
CA TYR A 131 -3.17 -16.44 -8.69
C TYR A 131 -1.88 -16.96 -8.06
N VAL A 132 -0.94 -16.07 -7.69
CA VAL A 132 0.32 -16.43 -7.05
C VAL A 132 0.08 -17.09 -5.70
N PHE A 133 -0.84 -16.57 -4.90
CA PHE A 133 -1.16 -17.13 -3.59
C PHE A 133 -1.70 -18.57 -3.69
N ASN A 134 -2.47 -18.89 -4.73
CA ASN A 134 -3.04 -20.23 -4.91
C ASN A 134 -2.13 -21.21 -5.65
N THR A 135 -1.19 -20.73 -6.47
CA THR A 135 -0.40 -21.60 -7.36
C THR A 135 1.06 -21.77 -6.94
N GLN A 136 1.61 -20.81 -6.19
CA GLN A 136 2.99 -20.85 -5.73
C GLN A 136 3.09 -21.46 -4.34
N ASN A 137 4.14 -22.25 -4.11
CA ASN A 137 4.45 -22.71 -2.76
C ASN A 137 5.16 -21.58 -1.99
N LEU A 138 4.37 -20.60 -1.50
CA LEU A 138 4.88 -19.43 -0.79
C LEU A 138 5.47 -19.77 0.58
N SER A 139 5.27 -20.98 1.09
CA SER A 139 5.93 -21.43 2.33
C SER A 139 7.44 -21.52 2.19
N LEU A 140 7.96 -21.74 0.95
CA LEU A 140 9.38 -21.84 0.66
C LEU A 140 10.00 -20.48 0.29
N ASP A 141 9.22 -19.58 -0.30
CA ASP A 141 9.70 -18.25 -0.72
C ASP A 141 8.61 -17.19 -0.54
N GLN A 142 8.59 -16.63 0.64
CA GLN A 142 7.62 -15.57 1.03
C GLN A 142 7.80 -14.28 0.22
N SER A 143 8.98 -14.06 -0.40
CA SER A 143 9.25 -12.87 -1.21
C SER A 143 8.43 -12.83 -2.49
N LYS A 144 8.00 -13.98 -3.01
CA LYS A 144 7.19 -14.06 -4.24
C LYS A 144 5.83 -13.38 -4.08
N GLY A 145 5.17 -13.55 -2.94
CA GLY A 145 3.91 -12.87 -2.65
C GLY A 145 4.03 -11.34 -2.57
N LEU A 146 5.17 -10.82 -2.10
CA LEU A 146 5.42 -9.38 -2.01
C LEU A 146 5.74 -8.73 -3.36
N THR A 147 6.18 -9.49 -4.35
CA THR A 147 6.65 -8.95 -5.64
C THR A 147 5.53 -8.23 -6.39
N ILE A 148 4.34 -8.83 -6.48
CA ILE A 148 3.21 -8.24 -7.22
C ILE A 148 2.72 -6.95 -6.57
N PRO A 149 2.39 -6.90 -5.26
CA PRO A 149 2.00 -5.66 -4.59
C PRO A 149 3.05 -4.56 -4.75
N SER A 150 4.35 -4.89 -4.67
CA SER A 150 5.44 -3.93 -4.82
C SER A 150 5.51 -3.35 -6.23
N ILE A 151 5.37 -4.19 -7.27
CA ILE A 151 5.37 -3.72 -8.67
C ILE A 151 4.14 -2.85 -8.94
N ILE A 152 2.95 -3.31 -8.56
CA ILE A 152 1.70 -2.57 -8.78
C ILE A 152 1.73 -1.22 -8.05
N SER A 153 2.18 -1.21 -6.80
CA SER A 153 2.32 0.03 -6.02
C SER A 153 3.37 0.95 -6.63
N GLY A 154 4.52 0.41 -7.04
CA GLY A 154 5.58 1.18 -7.70
C GLY A 154 5.09 1.84 -9.00
N ILE A 155 4.43 1.10 -9.88
CA ILE A 155 3.84 1.64 -11.12
C ILE A 155 2.83 2.73 -10.79
N GLY A 156 1.92 2.49 -9.85
CA GLY A 156 0.90 3.45 -9.44
C GLY A 156 1.51 4.75 -8.89
N PHE A 157 2.50 4.66 -8.02
CA PHE A 157 3.20 5.83 -7.48
C PHE A 157 3.94 6.61 -8.55
N VAL A 158 4.73 5.95 -9.39
CA VAL A 158 5.49 6.62 -10.48
C VAL A 158 4.53 7.31 -11.44
N PHE A 159 3.46 6.62 -11.86
CA PHE A 159 2.47 7.20 -12.77
C PHE A 159 1.75 8.40 -12.14
N SER A 160 1.36 8.31 -10.87
CA SER A 160 0.70 9.43 -10.18
C SER A 160 1.62 10.64 -10.01
N LEU A 161 2.90 10.43 -9.66
CA LEU A 161 3.89 11.50 -9.54
C LEU A 161 4.18 12.17 -10.89
N PHE A 162 4.22 11.40 -11.97
CA PHE A 162 4.37 11.93 -13.33
C PHE A 162 3.21 12.86 -13.70
N ILE A 163 1.97 12.44 -13.44
CA ILE A 163 0.77 13.25 -13.66
C ILE A 163 0.80 14.53 -12.81
N LEU A 164 1.19 14.42 -11.54
CA LEU A 164 1.33 15.59 -10.66
C LEU A 164 2.42 16.56 -11.18
N GLY A 165 3.55 16.04 -11.64
CA GLY A 165 4.63 16.84 -12.22
C GLY A 165 4.19 17.64 -13.45
N ILE A 166 3.45 16.99 -14.37
CA ILE A 166 2.89 17.67 -15.54
C ILE A 166 1.87 18.72 -15.13
N TYR A 167 0.99 18.41 -14.16
CA TYR A 167 0.03 19.38 -13.63
C TYR A 167 0.74 20.61 -13.06
N TYR A 168 1.76 20.39 -12.21
CA TYR A 168 2.55 21.47 -11.62
C TYR A 168 3.21 22.35 -12.68
N GLN A 169 3.89 21.74 -13.65
CA GLN A 169 4.55 22.48 -14.73
C GLN A 169 3.57 23.35 -15.53
N ARG A 170 2.39 22.84 -15.86
CA ARG A 170 1.39 23.56 -16.66
C ARG A 170 0.64 24.65 -15.90
N THR A 171 0.51 24.51 -14.59
CA THR A 171 -0.35 25.38 -13.78
C THR A 171 0.45 26.46 -13.06
N ILE A 172 1.66 26.14 -12.59
CA ILE A 172 2.48 27.03 -11.76
C ILE A 172 3.59 27.68 -12.56
N HIS A 173 4.09 27.01 -13.60
CA HIS A 173 5.08 27.56 -14.56
C HIS A 173 4.55 27.45 -15.99
N PRO A 174 3.48 28.21 -16.35
CA PRO A 174 3.08 28.30 -17.75
C PRO A 174 4.19 29.03 -18.52
N GLN A 175 4.75 28.36 -19.52
CA GLN A 175 5.65 28.98 -20.50
C GLN A 175 4.87 29.89 -21.44
#